data_97d9d288821faaef1fcb4ba9829132e4
#
_entry.id   97d9d288821faaef1fcb4ba9829132e4
#
_cell.length_a   1.000
_cell.length_b   1.000
_cell.length_c   1.000
_cell.angle_alpha   90.00
_cell.angle_beta   90.00
_cell.angle_gamma   90.00
#
_symmetry.space_group_name_H-M   'P 1'
#
loop_
_entity.id
_entity.type
_entity.pdbx_description
1 polymer ?
#
loop_
_entity_poly.entity_id
_entity_poly.type
_entity_poly.pdbx_seq_one_letter_code
_entity_poly.pdbx_strand_id
1 'polypeptide(L)'
;MLTGDNEKGNAIVSEAEKYLAVPYVWGGTTPNGFDCSGLVQYVCNSLGINVNRVAEDQFKNGTAVNKDELQPGDLVFFEQNGYIHHVGIYAGDGMMIHAPRTGDVVKYQSMETDYYRSQYAGARRVY
;
A
#
# COMPACT_ATOMS: atom_id res chain seq x y z
N MET A 1 -0.39 13.89 -4.69
CA MET A 1 -0.29 14.54 -6.01
C MET A 1 0.68 13.81 -6.93
N LEU A 2 0.27 13.53 -8.15
CA LEU A 2 1.08 12.80 -9.11
C LEU A 2 1.99 13.76 -9.87
N THR A 3 3.20 13.30 -10.20
CA THR A 3 4.17 14.09 -10.96
C THR A 3 4.54 13.35 -12.23
N GLY A 4 4.95 14.08 -13.27
CA GLY A 4 5.36 13.48 -14.53
C GLY A 4 6.64 12.67 -14.43
N ASP A 5 7.49 13.00 -13.44
CA ASP A 5 8.79 12.34 -13.28
C ASP A 5 8.69 10.95 -12.66
N ASN A 6 7.52 10.60 -12.11
CA ASN A 6 7.31 9.33 -11.43
C ASN A 6 6.18 8.55 -12.09
N GLU A 7 6.32 8.26 -13.37
CA GLU A 7 5.26 7.63 -14.15
C GLU A 7 4.86 6.26 -13.60
N LYS A 8 5.83 5.45 -13.19
CA LYS A 8 5.55 4.10 -12.69
C LYS A 8 4.82 4.15 -11.34
N GLY A 9 5.27 5.01 -10.45
CA GLY A 9 4.60 5.18 -9.16
C GLY A 9 3.20 5.75 -9.33
N ASN A 10 3.04 6.72 -10.23
CA ASN A 10 1.73 7.30 -10.53
C ASN A 10 0.78 6.24 -11.11
N ALA A 11 1.31 5.31 -11.91
CA ALA A 11 0.51 4.23 -12.46
C ALA A 11 0.02 3.29 -11.36
N ILE A 12 0.84 3.04 -10.35
CA ILE A 12 0.44 2.21 -9.20
C ILE A 12 -0.73 2.87 -8.46
N VAL A 13 -0.63 4.17 -8.19
CA VAL A 13 -1.70 4.90 -7.52
C VAL A 13 -2.98 4.89 -8.37
N SER A 14 -2.86 5.17 -9.66
CA SER A 14 -4.02 5.18 -10.56
C SER A 14 -4.70 3.82 -10.62
N GLU A 15 -3.91 2.75 -10.63
CA GLU A 15 -4.46 1.40 -10.64
C GLU A 15 -5.19 1.11 -9.33
N ALA A 16 -4.59 1.50 -8.20
CA ALA A 16 -5.22 1.30 -6.89
C ALA A 16 -6.54 2.06 -6.77
N GLU A 17 -6.62 3.25 -7.36
CA GLU A 17 -7.83 4.06 -7.31
C GLU A 17 -9.03 3.39 -7.96
N LYS A 18 -8.81 2.48 -8.90
CA LYS A 18 -9.90 1.74 -9.53
C LYS A 18 -10.67 0.86 -8.55
N TYR A 19 -10.07 0.55 -7.43
CA TYR A 19 -10.63 -0.40 -6.46
C TYR A 19 -11.13 0.26 -5.18
N LEU A 20 -11.19 1.58 -5.15
CA LEU A 20 -11.79 2.29 -4.02
C LEU A 20 -13.21 1.79 -3.80
N ALA A 21 -13.60 1.63 -2.54
CA ALA A 21 -14.90 1.12 -2.09
C ALA A 21 -15.09 -0.40 -2.24
N VAL A 22 -14.09 -1.13 -2.75
CA VAL A 22 -14.14 -2.60 -2.76
C VAL A 22 -14.06 -3.09 -1.31
N PRO A 23 -14.90 -4.05 -0.90
CA PRO A 23 -14.89 -4.52 0.49
C PRO A 23 -13.59 -5.19 0.89
N TYR A 24 -13.21 -5.01 2.16
CA TYR A 24 -12.14 -5.80 2.74
C TYR A 24 -12.63 -7.24 2.91
N VAL A 25 -11.81 -8.19 2.47
CA VAL A 25 -12.07 -9.62 2.68
C VAL A 25 -10.78 -10.28 3.14
N TRP A 26 -10.84 -10.97 4.28
CA TRP A 26 -9.69 -11.71 4.80
C TRP A 26 -9.22 -12.71 3.75
N GLY A 27 -7.93 -12.66 3.42
CA GLY A 27 -7.36 -13.51 2.38
C GLY A 27 -7.73 -13.11 0.96
N GLY A 28 -8.39 -11.96 0.78
CA GLY A 28 -8.87 -11.52 -0.54
C GLY A 28 -7.77 -11.03 -1.44
N THR A 29 -7.83 -11.43 -2.72
CA THR A 29 -6.82 -11.11 -3.72
C THR A 29 -7.43 -10.67 -5.05
N THR A 30 -8.73 -10.42 -5.10
CA THR A 30 -9.43 -10.08 -6.35
C THR A 30 -10.34 -8.87 -6.11
N PRO A 31 -10.84 -8.25 -7.19
CA PRO A 31 -11.78 -7.12 -7.05
C PRO A 31 -13.11 -7.45 -6.37
N ASN A 32 -13.37 -8.71 -6.03
CA ASN A 32 -14.52 -9.08 -5.20
C ASN A 32 -14.27 -8.78 -3.73
N GLY A 33 -13.02 -8.60 -3.35
CA GLY A 33 -12.62 -8.24 -2.01
C GLY A 33 -11.11 -8.42 -1.84
N PHE A 34 -10.48 -7.51 -1.11
CA PHE A 34 -9.04 -7.53 -0.89
C PHE A 34 -8.72 -7.49 0.60
N ASP A 35 -7.65 -8.17 1.01
CA ASP A 35 -6.98 -7.79 2.25
C ASP A 35 -5.88 -6.77 1.90
N CYS A 36 -5.13 -6.28 2.89
CA CYS A 36 -4.18 -5.19 2.68
C CYS A 36 -3.10 -5.55 1.66
N SER A 37 -2.47 -6.70 1.83
CA SER A 37 -1.40 -7.15 0.95
C SER A 37 -1.94 -7.72 -0.36
N GLY A 38 -3.17 -8.22 -0.37
CA GLY A 38 -3.84 -8.69 -1.58
C GLY A 38 -4.10 -7.55 -2.55
N LEU A 39 -4.53 -6.39 -2.04
CA LEU A 39 -4.69 -5.20 -2.86
C LEU A 39 -3.36 -4.81 -3.50
N VAL A 40 -2.30 -4.74 -2.70
CA VAL A 40 -0.98 -4.37 -3.19
C VAL A 40 -0.50 -5.36 -4.26
N GLN A 41 -0.63 -6.65 -4.01
CA GLN A 41 -0.20 -7.67 -4.95
C GLN A 41 -0.98 -7.57 -6.27
N TYR A 42 -2.29 -7.40 -6.18
CA TYR A 42 -3.12 -7.31 -7.37
C TYR A 42 -2.78 -6.08 -8.22
N VAL A 43 -2.64 -4.92 -7.57
CA VAL A 43 -2.30 -3.68 -8.25
C VAL A 43 -0.93 -3.79 -8.92
N CYS A 44 0.07 -4.28 -8.20
CA CYS A 44 1.42 -4.42 -8.75
C CYS A 44 1.44 -5.44 -9.90
N ASN A 45 0.78 -6.58 -9.74
CA ASN A 45 0.73 -7.59 -10.80
C ASN A 45 0.08 -7.06 -12.07
N SER A 46 -0.93 -6.20 -11.94
CA SER A 46 -1.59 -5.58 -13.09
C SER A 46 -0.61 -4.74 -13.93
N LEU A 47 0.47 -4.30 -13.31
CA LEU A 47 1.47 -3.47 -13.96
C LEU A 47 2.78 -4.23 -14.23
N GLY A 48 2.76 -5.55 -14.09
CA GLY A 48 3.93 -6.39 -14.36
C GLY A 48 4.97 -6.38 -13.25
N ILE A 49 4.60 -5.94 -12.05
CA ILE A 49 5.51 -5.89 -10.91
C ILE A 49 5.17 -7.03 -9.96
N ASN A 50 6.14 -7.91 -9.70
CA ASN A 50 5.95 -9.02 -8.78
C ASN A 50 6.29 -8.62 -7.36
N VAL A 51 5.35 -8.86 -6.44
CA VAL A 51 5.60 -8.71 -5.01
C VAL A 51 5.06 -9.95 -4.30
N ASN A 52 5.56 -10.20 -3.10
CA ASN A 52 5.14 -11.35 -2.32
C ASN A 52 3.68 -11.20 -1.86
N ARG A 53 3.11 -12.28 -1.34
CA ARG A 53 1.68 -12.32 -1.03
C ARG A 53 1.31 -11.58 0.26
N VAL A 54 2.14 -11.67 1.31
CA VAL A 54 1.80 -11.10 2.61
C VAL A 54 2.67 -9.89 2.93
N ALA A 55 2.13 -8.98 3.75
CA ALA A 55 2.80 -7.71 4.05
C ALA A 55 4.22 -7.91 4.59
N GLU A 56 4.40 -8.86 5.49
CA GLU A 56 5.71 -9.14 6.07
C GLU A 56 6.76 -9.46 5.01
N ASP A 57 6.36 -10.24 4.01
CA ASP A 57 7.27 -10.61 2.92
C ASP A 57 7.41 -9.50 1.90
N GLN A 58 6.36 -8.71 1.68
CA GLN A 58 6.43 -7.54 0.79
C GLN A 58 7.43 -6.51 1.31
N PHE A 59 7.64 -6.45 2.61
CA PHE A 59 8.62 -5.56 3.21
C PHE A 59 10.06 -5.92 2.81
N LYS A 60 10.25 -7.07 2.18
CA LYS A 60 11.55 -7.51 1.67
C LYS A 60 11.69 -7.25 0.18
N ASN A 61 10.64 -6.77 -0.48
CA ASN A 61 10.68 -6.49 -1.92
C ASN A 61 11.25 -5.09 -2.18
N GLY A 62 11.86 -4.93 -3.34
CA GLY A 62 12.30 -3.61 -3.78
C GLY A 62 13.39 -2.97 -2.94
N THR A 63 13.41 -1.66 -2.96
CA THR A 63 14.44 -0.84 -2.31
C THR A 63 13.83 -0.05 -1.17
N ALA A 64 14.54 0.01 -0.03
CA ALA A 64 14.09 0.78 1.13
C ALA A 64 14.08 2.29 0.80
N VAL A 65 13.05 2.97 1.27
CA VAL A 65 12.86 4.42 1.05
C VAL A 65 12.66 5.08 2.41
N ASN A 66 13.36 6.18 2.65
CA ASN A 66 13.17 6.96 3.87
C ASN A 66 11.84 7.69 3.83
N LYS A 67 11.24 7.91 5.00
CA LYS A 67 9.92 8.54 5.08
C LYS A 67 9.88 9.91 4.42
N ASP A 68 10.95 10.69 4.53
CA ASP A 68 11.03 12.03 3.95
C ASP A 68 11.28 12.01 2.44
N GLU A 69 11.48 10.83 1.86
CA GLU A 69 11.72 10.66 0.42
C GLU A 69 10.58 9.89 -0.26
N LEU A 70 9.47 9.70 0.42
CA LEU A 70 8.31 8.98 -0.13
C LEU A 70 7.79 9.64 -1.39
N GLN A 71 7.45 8.80 -2.37
CA GLN A 71 6.81 9.23 -3.61
C GLN A 71 5.57 8.37 -3.85
N PRO A 72 4.58 8.91 -4.57
CA PRO A 72 3.39 8.11 -4.92
C PRO A 72 3.78 6.78 -5.55
N GLY A 73 3.12 5.72 -5.11
CA GLY A 73 3.39 4.37 -5.57
C GLY A 73 4.32 3.58 -4.66
N ASP A 74 4.98 4.24 -3.70
CA ASP A 74 5.77 3.52 -2.71
C ASP A 74 4.84 2.72 -1.80
N LEU A 75 5.30 1.56 -1.34
CA LEU A 75 4.57 0.75 -0.38
C LEU A 75 4.98 1.16 1.02
N VAL A 76 4.00 1.45 1.86
CA VAL A 76 4.24 1.88 3.25
C VAL A 76 3.77 0.81 4.20
N PHE A 77 4.58 0.53 5.21
CA PHE A 77 4.40 -0.62 6.09
C PHE A 77 4.26 -0.22 7.54
N PHE A 78 3.49 -0.99 8.27
CA PHE A 78 3.17 -0.71 9.66
C PHE A 78 3.39 -1.97 10.50
N GLU A 79 3.94 -1.79 11.69
CA GLU A 79 4.29 -2.90 12.58
C GLU A 79 3.60 -2.81 13.91
N GLN A 80 3.48 -3.97 14.56
CA GLN A 80 2.95 -4.06 15.90
C GLN A 80 3.66 -5.22 16.59
N ASN A 81 4.13 -5.00 17.80
CA ASN A 81 4.83 -6.04 18.57
C ASN A 81 6.01 -6.65 17.81
N GLY A 82 6.68 -5.86 17.01
CA GLY A 82 7.90 -6.30 16.34
C GLY A 82 7.71 -6.92 14.98
N TYR A 83 6.45 -6.98 14.47
CA TYR A 83 6.29 -7.45 13.10
C TYR A 83 5.33 -6.68 12.23
N ILE A 84 5.60 -6.74 10.92
CA ILE A 84 4.79 -6.04 9.91
C ILE A 84 3.43 -6.70 9.84
N HIS A 85 2.37 -5.92 10.12
CA HIS A 85 1.01 -6.45 10.06
C HIS A 85 0.14 -5.75 9.04
N HIS A 86 0.64 -4.68 8.41
CA HIS A 86 -0.18 -3.91 7.48
C HIS A 86 0.65 -3.23 6.42
N VAL A 87 0.06 -3.00 5.24
CA VAL A 87 0.69 -2.31 4.12
C VAL A 87 -0.34 -1.46 3.39
N GLY A 88 0.10 -0.33 2.87
CA GLY A 88 -0.71 0.53 2.02
C GLY A 88 0.13 1.05 0.85
N ILE A 89 -0.52 1.76 -0.06
CA ILE A 89 0.13 2.39 -1.21
C ILE A 89 0.14 3.89 -0.99
N TYR A 90 1.33 4.48 -0.90
CA TYR A 90 1.46 5.92 -0.68
C TYR A 90 0.91 6.66 -1.90
N ALA A 91 0.06 7.65 -1.65
CA ALA A 91 -0.61 8.40 -2.71
C ALA A 91 -0.19 9.88 -2.76
N GLY A 92 0.75 10.28 -1.91
CA GLY A 92 1.19 11.67 -1.81
C GLY A 92 0.49 12.40 -0.67
N ASP A 93 1.07 13.50 -0.26
CA ASP A 93 0.49 14.41 0.75
C ASP A 93 0.13 13.72 2.08
N GLY A 94 0.92 12.73 2.48
CA GLY A 94 0.68 12.03 3.74
C GLY A 94 -0.49 11.05 3.70
N MET A 95 -0.98 10.71 2.51
CA MET A 95 -2.13 9.83 2.34
C MET A 95 -1.71 8.50 1.74
N MET A 96 -2.44 7.44 2.09
CA MET A 96 -2.25 6.13 1.45
C MET A 96 -3.60 5.58 1.02
N ILE A 97 -3.56 4.64 0.07
CA ILE A 97 -4.73 3.85 -0.30
C ILE A 97 -4.49 2.46 0.29
N HIS A 98 -5.47 1.94 1.01
CA HIS A 98 -5.31 0.64 1.66
C HIS A 98 -6.64 -0.07 1.87
N ALA A 99 -6.55 -1.38 2.14
CA ALA A 99 -7.68 -2.19 2.57
C ALA A 99 -7.49 -2.46 4.07
N PRO A 100 -8.19 -1.73 4.95
CA PRO A 100 -7.80 -1.70 6.37
C PRO A 100 -8.19 -2.92 7.21
N ARG A 101 -9.44 -3.33 7.19
CA ARG A 101 -9.92 -4.39 8.08
C ARG A 101 -11.31 -4.87 7.69
N THR A 102 -11.72 -6.01 8.26
CA THR A 102 -13.07 -6.55 8.06
C THR A 102 -14.12 -5.50 8.44
N GLY A 103 -15.12 -5.34 7.60
CA GLY A 103 -16.20 -4.37 7.80
C GLY A 103 -15.94 -3.03 7.15
N ASP A 104 -14.77 -2.86 6.57
CA ASP A 104 -14.39 -1.62 5.90
C ASP A 104 -14.15 -1.87 4.40
N VAL A 105 -13.72 -0.84 3.70
CA VAL A 105 -13.51 -0.90 2.24
C VAL A 105 -12.14 -0.33 1.92
N VAL A 106 -11.67 -0.56 0.69
CA VAL A 106 -10.48 0.10 0.16
C VAL A 106 -10.76 1.60 0.15
N LYS A 107 -9.83 2.37 0.70
CA LYS A 107 -10.04 3.82 0.85
C LYS A 107 -8.73 4.57 1.04
N TYR A 108 -8.81 5.87 0.86
CA TYR A 108 -7.72 6.77 1.24
C TYR A 108 -7.69 6.90 2.77
N GLN A 109 -6.50 7.02 3.31
CA GLN A 109 -6.30 7.15 4.76
C GLN A 109 -5.09 8.04 5.03
N SER A 110 -5.23 8.98 5.97
CA SER A 110 -4.10 9.77 6.42
C SER A 110 -3.13 8.89 7.20
N MET A 111 -1.85 8.98 6.87
CA MET A 111 -0.78 8.32 7.60
C MET A 111 -0.34 9.14 8.81
N GLU A 112 -0.87 10.36 8.95
CA GLU A 112 -0.43 11.30 9.99
C GLU A 112 -1.27 11.23 11.26
N THR A 113 -2.20 10.26 11.36
CA THR A 113 -2.91 10.03 12.61
C THR A 113 -1.97 9.40 13.62
N ASP A 114 -2.25 9.55 14.90
CA ASP A 114 -1.42 8.97 15.96
C ASP A 114 -1.28 7.46 15.79
N TYR A 115 -2.37 6.80 15.43
CA TYR A 115 -2.37 5.35 15.22
C TYR A 115 -1.35 4.92 14.18
N TYR A 116 -1.40 5.52 12.98
CA TYR A 116 -0.49 5.10 11.90
C TYR A 116 0.93 5.62 12.11
N ARG A 117 1.10 6.81 12.64
CA ARG A 117 2.44 7.33 12.92
C ARG A 117 3.19 6.47 13.92
N SER A 118 2.50 6.01 14.96
CA SER A 118 3.14 5.20 15.99
C SER A 118 3.54 3.81 15.51
N GLN A 119 2.92 3.32 14.44
CA GLN A 119 3.17 1.98 13.91
C GLN A 119 4.02 1.97 12.64
N TYR A 120 4.35 3.12 12.09
CA TYR A 120 5.09 3.19 10.83
C TYR A 120 6.42 2.45 10.93
N ALA A 121 6.67 1.52 10.02
CA ALA A 121 7.87 0.68 10.04
C ALA A 121 8.86 1.01 8.93
N GLY A 122 8.38 1.53 7.82
CA GLY A 122 9.24 1.86 6.69
C GLY A 122 8.51 1.74 5.37
N ALA A 123 9.25 1.90 4.30
CA ALA A 123 8.68 1.88 2.95
C ALA A 123 9.60 1.15 1.98
N ARG A 124 9.00 0.69 0.88
CA ARG A 124 9.73 0.02 -0.20
C ARG A 124 9.26 0.56 -1.54
N ARG A 125 10.21 0.75 -2.44
CA ARG A 125 9.92 1.12 -3.83
C ARG A 125 10.17 -0.10 -4.70
N VAL A 126 9.10 -0.56 -5.35
CA VAL A 126 9.13 -1.83 -6.09
C VAL A 126 9.13 -1.64 -7.61
N TYR A 127 9.20 -0.40 -8.05
CA TYR A 127 9.22 -0.07 -9.47
C TYR A 127 10.52 0.58 -9.91
#